data_d45c34727b9bd71f7a85605752829301
#
_entry.id   d45c34727b9bd71f7a85605752829301
#
_cell.length_a   1.000
_cell.length_b   1.000
_cell.length_c   1.000
_cell.angle_alpha   90.00
_cell.angle_beta   90.00
_cell.angle_gamma   90.00
#
_symmetry.space_group_name_H-M   'P 1'
#
loop_
_entity.id
_entity.type
_entity.pdbx_description
1 polymer ?
#
loop_
_entity_poly.entity_id
_entity_poly.type
_entity_poly.pdbx_seq_one_letter_code
_entity_poly.pdbx_strand_id
1 'polypeptide(L)'
;MSSHAHSPVTWADFLRLPERPETGKRHELHDGEVVLVPPARPLHIKLQKRIEHLLEGLAAERGVVTIEFPYRPAPNLQYWFADVAYIPRADWDAMPPNDYPVYAPALIVEVLSPSNTPAKISRQRIVAMSAGTLEFWVVDPEKRTVLVTDPAGAKTYAAGDAIPVRLFEGSVFVDRIFDV
;
A
#
# COMPACT_ATOMS: atom_id res chain seq x y z
N MET A 1 -27.59 5.20 26.72
CA MET A 1 -26.50 4.23 26.53
C MET A 1 -25.24 5.02 26.24
N SER A 2 -24.31 5.05 27.20
CA SER A 2 -23.09 5.87 27.09
C SER A 2 -22.10 5.14 26.15
N SER A 3 -21.88 5.64 24.94
CA SER A 3 -20.79 5.17 24.10
C SER A 3 -19.50 5.62 24.78
N HIS A 4 -18.74 4.70 25.32
CA HIS A 4 -17.37 4.96 25.72
C HIS A 4 -16.59 5.19 24.42
N ALA A 5 -16.41 6.46 24.05
CA ALA A 5 -15.47 6.85 23.03
C ALA A 5 -14.07 6.45 23.56
N HIS A 6 -13.54 5.32 23.07
CA HIS A 6 -12.13 4.99 23.29
C HIS A 6 -11.27 6.12 22.73
N SER A 7 -10.37 6.65 23.55
CA SER A 7 -9.38 7.59 23.05
C SER A 7 -8.54 6.90 21.98
N PRO A 8 -8.24 7.58 20.86
CA PRO A 8 -7.45 6.98 19.79
C PRO A 8 -6.05 6.59 20.31
N VAL A 9 -5.58 5.44 19.86
CA VAL A 9 -4.22 4.95 20.14
C VAL A 9 -3.22 5.84 19.42
N THR A 10 -2.29 6.43 20.17
CA THR A 10 -1.21 7.23 19.60
C THR A 10 -0.09 6.34 19.05
N TRP A 11 0.83 6.92 18.26
CA TRP A 11 2.02 6.20 17.82
C TRP A 11 2.86 5.68 18.99
N ALA A 12 3.02 6.47 20.04
CA ALA A 12 3.76 6.08 21.23
C ALA A 12 3.11 4.89 21.98
N ASP A 13 1.79 4.81 21.98
CA ASP A 13 1.07 3.67 22.58
C ASP A 13 1.16 2.45 21.68
N PHE A 14 1.09 2.62 20.36
CA PHE A 14 1.24 1.56 19.36
C PHE A 14 2.59 0.85 19.47
N LEU A 15 3.68 1.60 19.65
CA LEU A 15 5.04 1.05 19.83
C LEU A 15 5.22 0.18 21.08
N ARG A 16 4.28 0.21 22.04
CA ARG A 16 4.29 -0.66 23.22
C ARG A 16 3.65 -2.02 22.96
N LEU A 17 2.98 -2.18 21.83
CA LEU A 17 2.41 -3.46 21.42
C LEU A 17 3.53 -4.44 21.04
N PRO A 18 3.32 -5.77 21.21
CA PRO A 18 4.28 -6.76 20.74
C PRO A 18 4.45 -6.65 19.21
N GLU A 19 5.68 -6.60 18.73
CA GLU A 19 5.97 -6.54 17.28
C GLU A 19 5.37 -7.74 16.52
N ARG A 20 5.33 -8.90 17.17
CA ARG A 20 4.72 -10.11 16.61
C ARG A 20 3.72 -10.68 17.62
N PRO A 21 2.42 -10.46 17.42
CA PRO A 21 1.42 -11.15 18.23
C PRO A 21 1.51 -12.67 18.01
N GLU A 22 1.24 -13.44 19.05
CA GLU A 22 1.28 -14.93 19.02
C GLU A 22 0.43 -15.55 17.90
N THR A 23 -0.54 -14.80 17.38
CA THR A 23 -1.46 -15.22 16.32
C THR A 23 -0.85 -15.24 14.92
N GLY A 24 0.42 -14.83 14.72
CA GLY A 24 1.04 -14.66 13.42
C GLY A 24 0.46 -13.51 12.56
N LYS A 25 -0.43 -12.70 13.14
CA LYS A 25 -0.99 -11.49 12.53
C LYS A 25 -0.04 -10.33 12.79
N ARG A 26 -0.08 -9.31 11.93
CA ARG A 26 0.60 -8.04 12.19
C ARG A 26 -0.37 -6.98 12.71
N HIS A 27 0.15 -6.01 13.45
CA HIS A 27 -0.60 -4.83 13.85
C HIS A 27 -0.46 -3.75 12.79
N GLU A 28 -1.57 -3.08 12.48
CA GLU A 28 -1.61 -1.81 11.76
C GLU A 28 -2.37 -0.80 12.62
N LEU A 29 -2.13 0.49 12.38
CA LEU A 29 -2.84 1.58 13.05
C LEU A 29 -3.66 2.35 12.00
N HIS A 30 -4.97 2.37 12.18
CA HIS A 30 -5.90 3.03 11.27
C HIS A 30 -6.74 4.06 12.02
N ASP A 31 -6.50 5.35 11.79
CA ASP A 31 -7.19 6.46 12.46
C ASP A 31 -7.18 6.33 14.01
N GLY A 32 -6.09 5.79 14.57
CA GLY A 32 -5.94 5.53 16.00
C GLY A 32 -6.61 4.24 16.50
N GLU A 33 -7.06 3.38 15.61
CA GLU A 33 -7.55 2.04 15.92
C GLU A 33 -6.52 0.97 15.53
N VAL A 34 -6.21 0.07 16.46
CA VAL A 34 -5.31 -1.06 16.19
C VAL A 34 -6.05 -2.15 15.43
N VAL A 35 -5.59 -2.47 14.24
CA VAL A 35 -6.14 -3.51 13.37
C VAL A 35 -5.18 -4.68 13.26
N LEU A 36 -5.69 -5.90 13.45
CA LEU A 36 -4.94 -7.13 13.26
C LEU A 36 -5.12 -7.63 11.82
N VAL A 37 -4.02 -7.61 11.05
CA VAL A 37 -4.02 -8.05 9.66
C VAL A 37 -3.53 -9.51 9.59
N PRO A 38 -4.32 -10.42 9.01
CA PRO A 38 -3.91 -11.82 8.85
C PRO A 38 -2.79 -11.95 7.82
N PRO A 39 -2.02 -13.06 7.84
CA PRO A 39 -1.03 -13.35 6.81
C PRO A 39 -1.64 -13.38 5.41
N ALA A 40 -0.87 -12.92 4.42
CA ALA A 40 -1.28 -12.93 3.03
C ALA A 40 -1.44 -14.37 2.50
N ARG A 41 -2.46 -14.59 1.65
CA ARG A 41 -2.67 -15.87 0.96
C ARG A 41 -1.68 -16.04 -0.20
N PRO A 42 -1.38 -17.29 -0.64
CA PRO A 42 -0.40 -17.53 -1.70
C PRO A 42 -0.65 -16.74 -3.00
N LEU A 43 -1.90 -16.63 -3.47
CA LEU A 43 -2.22 -15.84 -4.66
C LEU A 43 -1.87 -14.35 -4.47
N HIS A 44 -2.17 -13.80 -3.30
CA HIS A 44 -1.85 -12.42 -2.97
C HIS A 44 -0.33 -12.17 -3.04
N ILE A 45 0.47 -13.05 -2.41
CA ILE A 45 1.94 -12.97 -2.46
C ILE A 45 2.47 -13.07 -3.91
N LYS A 46 1.91 -13.96 -4.72
CA LYS A 46 2.30 -14.09 -6.13
C LYS A 46 2.02 -12.81 -6.92
N LEU A 47 0.85 -12.18 -6.69
CA LEU A 47 0.49 -10.91 -7.34
C LEU A 47 1.41 -9.77 -6.88
N GLN A 48 1.68 -9.65 -5.57
CA GLN A 48 2.64 -8.67 -5.05
C GLN A 48 4.01 -8.82 -5.74
N LYS A 49 4.56 -10.03 -5.77
CA LYS A 49 5.86 -10.32 -6.40
C LYS A 49 5.87 -10.07 -7.91
N ARG A 50 4.76 -10.37 -8.59
CA ARG A 50 4.63 -10.11 -10.02
C ARG A 50 4.62 -8.61 -10.32
N ILE A 51 3.85 -7.85 -9.56
CA ILE A 51 3.75 -6.41 -9.71
C ILE A 51 5.08 -5.73 -9.35
N GLU A 52 5.72 -6.12 -8.25
CA GLU A 52 7.06 -5.68 -7.87
C GLU A 52 8.03 -5.82 -9.05
N HIS A 53 8.16 -7.02 -9.61
CA HIS A 53 9.05 -7.30 -10.73
C HIS A 53 8.75 -6.45 -11.98
N LEU A 54 7.47 -6.24 -12.32
CA LEU A 54 7.07 -5.42 -13.46
C LEU A 54 7.42 -3.95 -13.26
N LEU A 55 7.21 -3.43 -12.07
CA LEU A 55 7.51 -2.04 -11.73
C LEU A 55 9.02 -1.80 -11.56
N GLU A 56 9.79 -2.77 -11.00
CA GLU A 56 11.26 -2.69 -10.91
C GLU A 56 11.90 -2.51 -12.29
N GLY A 57 11.39 -3.26 -13.30
CA GLY A 57 11.87 -3.14 -14.66
C GLY A 57 11.68 -1.74 -15.28
N LEU A 58 10.64 -1.00 -14.83
CA LEU A 58 10.38 0.37 -15.25
C LEU A 58 11.10 1.41 -14.38
N ALA A 59 11.16 1.18 -13.08
CA ALA A 59 11.79 2.11 -12.13
C ALA A 59 13.30 2.22 -12.34
N ALA A 60 13.97 1.11 -12.69
CA ALA A 60 15.41 1.01 -12.85
C ALA A 60 16.14 1.61 -11.63
N GLU A 61 17.09 2.54 -11.85
CA GLU A 61 17.87 3.19 -10.78
C GLU A 61 17.16 4.40 -10.13
N ARG A 62 15.96 4.78 -10.59
CA ARG A 62 15.24 5.98 -10.11
C ARG A 62 14.72 5.83 -8.68
N GLY A 63 14.63 4.60 -8.17
CA GLY A 63 14.16 4.30 -6.83
C GLY A 63 14.08 2.81 -6.56
N VAL A 64 13.37 2.47 -5.50
CA VAL A 64 13.20 1.08 -5.04
C VAL A 64 11.73 0.70 -5.12
N VAL A 65 11.45 -0.45 -5.71
CA VAL A 65 10.15 -1.11 -5.60
C VAL A 65 10.29 -2.23 -4.57
N THR A 66 9.33 -2.35 -3.67
CA THR A 66 9.36 -3.40 -2.65
C THR A 66 7.94 -3.79 -2.23
N ILE A 67 7.79 -4.98 -1.69
CA ILE A 67 6.53 -5.45 -1.12
C ILE A 67 6.48 -5.21 0.39
N GLU A 68 5.25 -5.19 0.94
CA GLU A 68 5.00 -5.12 2.39
C GLU A 68 5.74 -3.93 3.05
N PHE A 69 5.72 -2.77 2.38
CA PHE A 69 6.46 -1.60 2.85
C PHE A 69 5.71 -0.87 3.97
N PRO A 70 6.31 -0.76 5.17
CA PRO A 70 5.71 -0.06 6.30
C PRO A 70 5.85 1.46 6.16
N TYR A 71 4.77 2.22 6.41
CA TYR A 71 4.80 3.69 6.34
C TYR A 71 3.74 4.32 7.25
N ARG A 72 3.91 5.61 7.53
CA ARG A 72 3.10 6.41 8.45
C ARG A 72 2.57 7.66 7.73
N PRO A 73 1.49 7.57 6.94
CA PRO A 73 0.99 8.72 6.17
C PRO A 73 0.43 9.85 7.05
N ALA A 74 0.00 9.51 8.28
CA ALA A 74 -0.39 10.46 9.32
C ALA A 74 0.32 10.05 10.61
N PRO A 75 1.38 10.74 11.05
CA PRO A 75 2.38 10.24 12.00
C PRO A 75 1.83 9.69 13.32
N ASN A 76 0.79 10.30 13.87
CA ASN A 76 0.28 9.90 15.18
C ASN A 76 -0.85 8.87 15.16
N LEU A 77 -1.53 8.69 14.02
CA LEU A 77 -2.76 7.93 13.92
C LEU A 77 -2.75 6.84 12.86
N GLN A 78 -1.69 6.74 12.06
CA GLN A 78 -1.61 5.79 10.94
C GLN A 78 -0.27 5.04 10.95
N TYR A 79 -0.35 3.74 10.73
CA TYR A 79 0.78 2.88 10.41
C TYR A 79 0.28 1.72 9.57
N TRP A 80 0.67 1.68 8.31
CA TRP A 80 0.18 0.76 7.30
C TRP A 80 1.31 0.06 6.58
N PHE A 81 0.97 -0.99 5.87
CA PHE A 81 1.86 -1.67 4.93
C PHE A 81 1.26 -1.58 3.54
N ALA A 82 2.01 -1.01 2.59
CA ALA A 82 1.64 -1.09 1.19
C ALA A 82 1.98 -2.48 0.65
N ASP A 83 1.04 -3.12 -0.06
CA ASP A 83 1.27 -4.42 -0.68
C ASP A 83 2.44 -4.38 -1.67
N VAL A 84 2.51 -3.34 -2.50
CA VAL A 84 3.69 -2.96 -3.29
C VAL A 84 3.87 -1.44 -3.21
N ALA A 85 5.09 -0.98 -3.01
CA ALA A 85 5.45 0.42 -2.95
C ALA A 85 6.60 0.75 -3.88
N TYR A 86 6.56 1.95 -4.49
CA TYR A 86 7.74 2.56 -5.08
C TYR A 86 8.15 3.78 -4.28
N ILE A 87 9.41 3.82 -3.93
CA ILE A 87 10.06 4.90 -3.19
C ILE A 87 11.15 5.51 -4.07
N PRO A 88 11.10 6.82 -4.39
CA PRO A 88 12.18 7.51 -5.10
C PRO A 88 13.54 7.30 -4.43
N ARG A 89 14.62 7.24 -5.20
CA ARG A 89 15.98 6.99 -4.71
C ARG A 89 16.38 7.94 -3.57
N ALA A 90 16.09 9.22 -3.73
CA ALA A 90 16.43 10.23 -2.72
C ALA A 90 15.72 9.98 -1.37
N ASP A 91 14.44 9.56 -1.42
CA ASP A 91 13.66 9.26 -0.21
C ASP A 91 14.12 7.95 0.43
N TRP A 92 14.47 6.96 -0.39
CA TRP A 92 15.03 5.69 0.08
C TRP A 92 16.35 5.89 0.81
N ASP A 93 17.26 6.64 0.22
CA ASP A 93 18.60 6.89 0.77
C ASP A 93 18.55 7.77 2.03
N ALA A 94 17.54 8.63 2.14
CA ALA A 94 17.30 9.49 3.31
C ALA A 94 16.51 8.80 4.44
N MET A 95 16.05 7.56 4.24
CA MET A 95 15.21 6.87 5.21
C MET A 95 15.97 6.58 6.51
N PRO A 96 15.39 6.92 7.68
CA PRO A 96 16.04 6.62 8.96
C PRO A 96 16.16 5.11 9.16
N PRO A 97 17.34 4.59 9.56
CA PRO A 97 17.58 3.14 9.63
C PRO A 97 16.81 2.44 10.76
N ASN A 98 16.33 3.20 11.76
CA ASN A 98 15.71 2.64 12.96
C ASN A 98 14.30 3.22 13.24
N ASP A 99 13.66 3.83 12.24
CA ASP A 99 12.30 4.36 12.36
C ASP A 99 11.53 4.16 11.06
N TYR A 100 10.22 4.30 11.12
CA TYR A 100 9.35 4.16 9.97
C TYR A 100 9.16 5.51 9.27
N PRO A 101 9.15 5.54 7.93
CA PRO A 101 8.97 6.78 7.18
C PRO A 101 7.61 7.42 7.49
N VAL A 102 7.63 8.74 7.74
CA VAL A 102 6.45 9.55 8.06
C VAL A 102 5.87 10.24 6.82
N TYR A 103 5.96 9.56 5.69
CA TYR A 103 5.40 9.96 4.40
C TYR A 103 4.76 8.75 3.72
N ALA A 104 4.01 8.98 2.65
CA ALA A 104 3.49 7.90 1.81
C ALA A 104 4.40 7.65 0.60
N PRO A 105 4.62 6.38 0.18
CA PRO A 105 5.32 6.06 -1.06
C PRO A 105 4.76 6.79 -2.28
N ALA A 106 5.61 7.11 -3.25
CA ALA A 106 5.18 7.83 -4.46
C ALA A 106 4.19 7.01 -5.32
N LEU A 107 4.31 5.68 -5.32
CA LEU A 107 3.31 4.77 -5.87
C LEU A 107 2.99 3.70 -4.83
N ILE A 108 1.71 3.44 -4.64
CA ILE A 108 1.19 2.37 -3.79
C ILE A 108 0.30 1.46 -4.62
N VAL A 109 0.47 0.16 -4.45
CA VAL A 109 -0.45 -0.85 -4.98
C VAL A 109 -1.05 -1.63 -3.81
N GLU A 110 -2.37 -1.74 -3.80
CA GLU A 110 -3.14 -2.59 -2.88
C GLU A 110 -3.80 -3.72 -3.67
N VAL A 111 -3.51 -4.95 -3.31
CA VAL A 111 -4.15 -6.14 -3.89
C VAL A 111 -5.33 -6.52 -3.03
N LEU A 112 -6.53 -6.49 -3.58
CA LEU A 112 -7.74 -6.80 -2.82
C LEU A 112 -7.71 -8.23 -2.27
N SER A 113 -8.13 -8.35 -1.03
CA SER A 113 -8.36 -9.60 -0.32
C SER A 113 -9.78 -9.62 0.25
N PRO A 114 -10.32 -10.78 0.64
CA PRO A 114 -11.67 -10.85 1.24
C PRO A 114 -11.87 -10.00 2.50
N SER A 115 -10.80 -9.57 3.15
CA SER A 115 -10.83 -8.70 4.34
C SER A 115 -10.88 -7.20 4.00
N ASN A 116 -10.64 -6.82 2.75
CA ASN A 116 -10.70 -5.43 2.32
C ASN A 116 -12.17 -5.01 2.08
N THR A 117 -12.58 -3.93 2.71
CA THR A 117 -13.85 -3.28 2.38
C THR A 117 -13.62 -2.09 1.44
N PRO A 118 -14.57 -1.75 0.55
CA PRO A 118 -14.45 -0.58 -0.32
C PRO A 118 -14.20 0.72 0.47
N ALA A 119 -14.81 0.86 1.63
CA ALA A 119 -14.62 2.02 2.51
C ALA A 119 -13.18 2.11 3.05
N LYS A 120 -12.59 0.98 3.49
CA LYS A 120 -11.20 0.93 3.96
C LYS A 120 -10.23 1.34 2.85
N ILE A 121 -10.33 0.74 1.68
CA ILE A 121 -9.47 1.05 0.52
C ILE A 121 -9.64 2.50 0.08
N SER A 122 -10.87 3.01 0.03
CA SER A 122 -11.11 4.42 -0.30
C SER A 122 -10.46 5.36 0.71
N ARG A 123 -10.54 5.05 2.01
CA ARG A 123 -9.90 5.83 3.08
C ARG A 123 -8.39 5.80 2.96
N GLN A 124 -7.77 4.62 2.78
CA GLN A 124 -6.33 4.49 2.57
C GLN A 124 -5.86 5.33 1.38
N ARG A 125 -6.54 5.22 0.23
CA ARG A 125 -6.23 6.00 -0.97
C ARG A 125 -6.25 7.51 -0.70
N ILE A 126 -7.33 8.02 -0.08
CA ILE A 126 -7.46 9.46 0.21
C ILE A 126 -6.32 9.94 1.10
N VAL A 127 -6.02 9.22 2.17
CA VAL A 127 -4.96 9.59 3.12
C VAL A 127 -3.58 9.49 2.45
N ALA A 128 -3.29 8.43 1.72
CA ALA A 128 -2.02 8.25 1.02
C ALA A 128 -1.78 9.35 -0.03
N MET A 129 -2.79 9.64 -0.87
CA MET A 129 -2.71 10.71 -1.87
C MET A 129 -2.50 12.08 -1.22
N SER A 130 -3.15 12.34 -0.09
CA SER A 130 -2.96 13.58 0.70
C SER A 130 -1.56 13.66 1.34
N ALA A 131 -0.91 12.53 1.56
CA ALA A 131 0.42 12.41 2.15
C ALA A 131 1.56 12.32 1.12
N GLY A 132 1.26 12.53 -0.18
CA GLY A 132 2.27 12.63 -1.23
C GLY A 132 2.30 11.48 -2.25
N THR A 133 1.47 10.46 -2.12
CA THR A 133 1.33 9.42 -3.15
C THR A 133 0.84 10.05 -4.46
N LEU A 134 1.53 9.76 -5.56
CA LEU A 134 1.21 10.27 -6.90
C LEU A 134 0.38 9.29 -7.71
N GLU A 135 0.53 7.99 -7.47
CA GLU A 135 -0.30 6.95 -8.06
C GLU A 135 -0.72 5.93 -7.01
N PHE A 136 -2.01 5.63 -6.94
CA PHE A 136 -2.58 4.61 -6.07
C PHE A 136 -3.35 3.60 -6.90
N TRP A 137 -2.89 2.34 -6.89
CA TRP A 137 -3.47 1.25 -7.66
C TRP A 137 -4.23 0.30 -6.74
N VAL A 138 -5.41 -0.13 -7.18
CA VAL A 138 -6.19 -1.19 -6.52
C VAL A 138 -6.34 -2.34 -7.51
N VAL A 139 -5.69 -3.45 -7.21
CA VAL A 139 -5.72 -4.67 -8.02
C VAL A 139 -6.82 -5.58 -7.52
N ASP A 140 -7.80 -5.89 -8.36
CA ASP A 140 -8.90 -6.81 -8.06
C ASP A 140 -8.63 -8.16 -8.73
N PRO A 141 -8.22 -9.19 -7.95
CA PRO A 141 -7.91 -10.52 -8.50
C PRO A 141 -9.13 -11.25 -9.05
N GLU A 142 -10.33 -10.98 -8.50
CA GLU A 142 -11.55 -11.66 -8.93
C GLU A 142 -12.02 -11.14 -10.29
N LYS A 143 -12.00 -9.82 -10.46
CA LYS A 143 -12.38 -9.16 -11.72
C LYS A 143 -11.23 -9.07 -12.73
N ARG A 144 -9.99 -9.37 -12.30
CA ARG A 144 -8.77 -9.19 -13.10
C ARG A 144 -8.66 -7.77 -13.67
N THR A 145 -8.90 -6.77 -12.82
CA THR A 145 -8.85 -5.34 -13.17
C THR A 145 -7.93 -4.58 -12.22
N VAL A 146 -7.46 -3.41 -12.68
CA VAL A 146 -6.68 -2.47 -11.88
C VAL A 146 -7.32 -1.10 -11.94
N LEU A 147 -7.74 -0.57 -10.80
CA LEU A 147 -8.15 0.82 -10.67
C LEU A 147 -6.93 1.66 -10.31
N VAL A 148 -6.54 2.54 -11.21
CA VAL A 148 -5.46 3.51 -11.00
C VAL A 148 -6.07 4.86 -10.65
N THR A 149 -5.59 5.46 -9.57
CA THR A 149 -5.91 6.84 -9.18
C THR A 149 -4.65 7.68 -9.19
N ASP A 150 -4.69 8.81 -9.84
CA ASP A 150 -3.64 9.82 -9.90
C ASP A 150 -4.25 11.24 -9.76
N PRO A 151 -3.46 12.33 -9.77
CA PRO A 151 -3.98 13.70 -9.67
C PRO A 151 -4.96 14.10 -10.80
N ALA A 152 -4.96 13.41 -11.93
CA ALA A 152 -5.90 13.68 -13.04
C ALA A 152 -7.24 12.95 -12.86
N GLY A 153 -7.33 11.97 -11.96
CA GLY A 153 -8.55 11.23 -11.68
C GLY A 153 -8.34 9.73 -11.47
N ALA A 154 -9.39 8.95 -11.67
CA ALA A 154 -9.37 7.52 -11.49
C ALA A 154 -9.82 6.81 -12.77
N LYS A 155 -9.10 5.74 -13.17
CA LYS A 155 -9.44 4.93 -14.34
C LYS A 155 -9.24 3.45 -14.04
N THR A 156 -10.19 2.63 -14.47
CA THR A 156 -10.08 1.16 -14.42
C THR A 156 -9.50 0.62 -15.72
N TYR A 157 -8.55 -0.30 -15.59
CA TYR A 157 -7.91 -1.03 -16.67
C TYR A 157 -8.25 -2.51 -16.56
N ALA A 158 -8.45 -3.18 -17.69
CA ALA A 158 -8.84 -4.59 -17.77
C ALA A 158 -7.92 -5.37 -18.74
N ALA A 159 -8.22 -6.64 -18.97
CA ALA A 159 -7.48 -7.49 -19.91
C ALA A 159 -7.28 -6.80 -21.27
N GLY A 160 -6.08 -6.85 -21.82
CA GLY A 160 -5.66 -6.18 -23.05
C GLY A 160 -5.23 -4.72 -22.88
N ASP A 161 -5.53 -4.08 -21.75
CA ASP A 161 -5.12 -2.71 -21.51
C ASP A 161 -3.66 -2.61 -21.04
N ALA A 162 -3.01 -1.48 -21.40
CA ALA A 162 -1.73 -1.05 -20.86
C ALA A 162 -1.95 0.11 -19.88
N ILE A 163 -1.46 -0.03 -18.65
CA ILE A 163 -1.48 1.00 -17.62
C ILE A 163 -0.24 1.88 -17.81
N PRO A 164 -0.37 3.15 -18.23
CA PRO A 164 0.78 4.05 -18.26
C PRO A 164 1.20 4.38 -16.83
N VAL A 165 2.47 4.17 -16.50
CA VAL A 165 3.01 4.52 -15.18
C VAL A 165 3.57 5.93 -15.28
N ARG A 166 2.90 6.90 -14.64
CA ARG A 166 3.28 8.32 -14.78
C ARG A 166 4.64 8.67 -14.16
N LEU A 167 5.05 7.89 -13.17
CA LEU A 167 6.35 8.06 -12.49
C LEU A 167 7.52 7.60 -13.33
N PHE A 168 7.27 6.81 -14.39
CA PHE A 168 8.29 6.25 -15.26
C PHE A 168 7.88 6.39 -16.73
N GLU A 169 8.86 6.30 -17.63
CA GLU A 169 8.54 6.04 -19.02
C GLU A 169 8.20 4.57 -19.19
N GLY A 170 6.97 4.29 -19.64
CA GLY A 170 6.53 2.93 -19.90
C GLY A 170 5.13 2.60 -19.39
N SER A 171 4.75 1.36 -19.56
CA SER A 171 3.43 0.86 -19.19
C SER A 171 3.51 -0.57 -18.67
N VAL A 172 2.56 -0.92 -17.81
CA VAL A 172 2.33 -2.29 -17.33
C VAL A 172 1.07 -2.83 -17.99
N PHE A 173 1.19 -3.93 -18.74
CA PHE A 173 0.02 -4.62 -19.29
C PHE A 173 -0.72 -5.37 -18.19
N VAL A 174 -2.05 -5.20 -18.13
CA VAL A 174 -2.92 -5.82 -17.12
C VAL A 174 -2.76 -7.36 -17.12
N ASP A 175 -2.73 -7.97 -18.30
CA ASP A 175 -2.57 -9.43 -18.44
C ASP A 175 -1.29 -9.94 -17.77
N ARG A 176 -0.20 -9.15 -17.81
CA ARG A 176 1.07 -9.51 -17.20
C ARG A 176 1.00 -9.51 -15.66
N ILE A 177 0.13 -8.72 -15.06
CA ILE A 177 -0.10 -8.71 -13.60
C ILE A 177 -0.70 -10.03 -13.16
N PHE A 178 -1.65 -10.56 -13.91
CA PHE A 178 -2.42 -11.75 -13.56
C PHE A 178 -1.87 -13.07 -14.14
N ASP A 179 -0.71 -13.03 -14.77
CA ASP A 179 0.03 -14.20 -15.25
C ASP A 179 0.93 -14.75 -14.11
N VAL A 180 0.29 -15.45 -13.11
CA VAL A 180 0.90 -15.91 -11.84
C VAL A 180 0.55 -17.36 -11.48
#